data_79d669bb0ef03c6b99b1c5a81de413cb
#
_entry.id   79d669bb0ef03c6b99b1c5a81de413cb
#
_cell.length_a   1.000
_cell.length_b   1.000
_cell.length_c   1.000
_cell.angle_alpha   90.00
_cell.angle_beta   90.00
_cell.angle_gamma   90.00
#
_symmetry.space_group_name_H-M   'P 1'
#
loop_
_entity.id
_entity.type
_entity.pdbx_description
1 polymer ?
#
loop_
_entity_poly.entity_id
_entity_poly.type
_entity_poly.pdbx_seq_one_letter_code
_entity_poly.pdbx_strand_id
1 'polypeptide(L)'
;MSDLLLELRDVHATAGGNEILKGLSLQVRPGEVHAIMGPNGSGKSTLANVLAGRPSVEVTSGEVRYRGEDLLGLAAEERARAGIFLAFQYPVEIPGVANMYFLRAALNAVRSHRGEDELDAMDFLQLAREKMKLVEMDEKLMQRSVNEGFSGGEKKRNEILQMAILEPTLAVLDETDSGLDIDALRIVAGGVNALRAPDRSMVVITHYQRLLDYIVPDVVHVLADGRIARSGGKELALKLEEKGYGWVEESAAG
;
A
#
# COMPACT_ATOMS: atom_id res chain seq x y z
N MET A 1 20.54 16.41 1.68
CA MET A 1 19.74 15.31 1.09
C MET A 1 18.36 15.44 1.67
N SER A 2 17.29 15.28 0.91
CA SER A 2 15.94 15.43 1.45
C SER A 2 15.69 14.27 2.43
N ASP A 3 15.20 14.60 3.66
CA ASP A 3 14.82 13.59 4.66
C ASP A 3 13.50 12.88 4.30
N LEU A 4 13.05 13.00 3.05
CA LEU A 4 11.80 12.43 2.56
C LEU A 4 12.06 11.05 1.93
N LEU A 5 11.23 10.08 2.29
CA LEU A 5 11.20 8.77 1.65
C LEU A 5 10.45 8.84 0.31
N LEU A 6 9.28 9.50 0.31
CA LEU A 6 8.45 9.69 -0.87
C LEU A 6 8.07 11.16 -0.99
N GLU A 7 8.17 11.68 -2.21
CA GLU A 7 7.75 13.04 -2.54
C GLU A 7 7.03 13.07 -3.89
N LEU A 8 5.81 13.58 -3.88
CA LEU A 8 5.03 13.91 -5.07
C LEU A 8 4.91 15.44 -5.12
N ARG A 9 5.17 16.01 -6.30
CA ARG A 9 5.06 17.45 -6.55
C ARG A 9 4.19 17.69 -7.77
N ASP A 10 3.03 18.32 -7.54
CA ASP A 10 2.11 18.75 -8.57
C ASP A 10 1.81 17.66 -9.62
N VAL A 11 1.51 16.44 -9.14
CA VAL A 11 1.34 15.27 -9.99
C VAL A 11 -0.02 15.28 -10.67
N HIS A 12 -0.01 15.26 -11.99
CA HIS A 12 -1.18 15.05 -12.84
C HIS A 12 -1.12 13.66 -13.45
N ALA A 13 -2.24 12.94 -13.45
CA ALA A 13 -2.30 11.61 -14.02
C ALA A 13 -3.66 11.30 -14.63
N THR A 14 -3.63 10.54 -15.73
CA THR A 14 -4.82 10.07 -16.43
C THR A 14 -5.03 8.57 -16.24
N ALA A 15 -6.30 8.16 -16.22
CA ALA A 15 -6.71 6.77 -16.27
C ALA A 15 -7.89 6.64 -17.25
N GLY A 16 -7.81 5.70 -18.21
CA GLY A 16 -8.83 5.54 -19.23
C GLY A 16 -9.09 6.82 -20.06
N GLY A 17 -8.08 7.65 -20.26
CA GLY A 17 -8.15 8.91 -21.01
C GLY A 17 -8.73 10.10 -20.24
N ASN A 18 -9.13 9.94 -18.97
CA ASN A 18 -9.62 11.03 -18.14
C ASN A 18 -8.55 11.45 -17.13
N GLU A 19 -8.39 12.74 -16.90
CA GLU A 19 -7.52 13.26 -15.85
C GLU A 19 -8.16 13.01 -14.48
N ILE A 20 -7.45 12.26 -13.64
CA ILE A 20 -7.92 11.86 -12.32
C ILE A 20 -7.12 12.58 -11.22
N LEU A 21 -5.78 12.58 -11.30
CA LEU A 21 -4.96 13.41 -10.42
C LEU A 21 -4.72 14.75 -11.09
N LYS A 22 -4.91 15.85 -10.36
CA LYS A 22 -4.98 17.21 -10.90
C LYS A 22 -4.05 18.16 -10.15
N GLY A 23 -2.78 17.77 -9.95
CA GLY A 23 -1.80 18.54 -9.18
C GLY A 23 -1.68 18.06 -7.74
N LEU A 24 -1.62 16.72 -7.54
CA LEU A 24 -1.46 16.13 -6.23
C LEU A 24 -0.03 16.31 -5.71
N SER A 25 0.11 16.82 -4.48
CA SER A 25 1.37 16.91 -3.77
C SER A 25 1.30 16.19 -2.43
N LEU A 26 2.31 15.36 -2.13
CA LEU A 26 2.38 14.55 -0.91
C LEU A 26 3.84 14.36 -0.51
N GLN A 27 4.13 14.41 0.78
CA GLN A 27 5.45 14.12 1.35
C GLN A 27 5.31 13.12 2.48
N VAL A 28 6.14 12.07 2.45
CA VAL A 28 6.19 11.03 3.47
C VAL A 28 7.65 10.88 3.94
N ARG A 29 7.87 10.98 5.27
CA ARG A 29 9.17 10.72 5.86
C ARG A 29 9.34 9.24 6.20
N PRO A 30 10.58 8.76 6.37
CA PRO A 30 10.81 7.41 6.89
C PRO A 30 10.08 7.18 8.23
N GLY A 31 9.47 6.00 8.37
CA GLY A 31 8.75 5.58 9.57
C GLY A 31 7.32 6.13 9.73
N GLU A 32 6.91 7.11 8.91
CA GLU A 32 5.56 7.68 9.01
C GLU A 32 4.50 6.77 8.37
N VAL A 33 3.32 6.77 8.98
CA VAL A 33 2.09 6.17 8.46
C VAL A 33 1.13 7.28 8.06
N HIS A 34 0.86 7.39 6.77
CA HIS A 34 -0.07 8.35 6.20
C HIS A 34 -1.37 7.67 5.80
N ALA A 35 -2.50 8.22 6.20
CA ALA A 35 -3.81 7.78 5.72
C ALA A 35 -4.30 8.70 4.61
N ILE A 36 -4.76 8.12 3.50
CA ILE A 36 -5.42 8.83 2.41
C ILE A 36 -6.90 8.47 2.44
N MET A 37 -7.72 9.42 2.80
CA MET A 37 -9.17 9.31 2.82
C MET A 37 -9.80 10.16 1.71
N GLY A 38 -11.02 9.84 1.32
CA GLY A 38 -11.72 10.63 0.30
C GLY A 38 -12.92 9.86 -0.29
N PRO A 39 -13.83 10.55 -0.96
CA PRO A 39 -14.99 9.91 -1.59
C PRO A 39 -14.56 8.96 -2.72
N ASN A 40 -15.50 8.13 -3.16
CA ASN A 40 -15.27 7.29 -4.33
C ASN A 40 -15.03 8.17 -5.57
N GLY A 41 -14.05 7.76 -6.39
CA GLY A 41 -13.66 8.53 -7.58
C GLY A 41 -12.73 9.72 -7.32
N SER A 42 -12.30 9.98 -6.08
CA SER A 42 -11.39 11.10 -5.77
C SER A 42 -9.97 10.93 -6.29
N GLY A 43 -9.57 9.72 -6.71
CA GLY A 43 -8.22 9.43 -7.24
C GLY A 43 -7.34 8.55 -6.33
N LYS A 44 -7.86 8.00 -5.22
CA LYS A 44 -7.08 7.19 -4.25
C LYS A 44 -6.36 6.01 -4.90
N SER A 45 -7.10 5.15 -5.61
CA SER A 45 -6.49 3.99 -6.28
C SER A 45 -5.63 4.40 -7.49
N THR A 46 -5.90 5.57 -8.10
CA THR A 46 -5.01 6.15 -9.13
C THR A 46 -3.68 6.51 -8.52
N LEU A 47 -3.65 7.15 -7.34
CA LEU A 47 -2.42 7.42 -6.60
C LEU A 47 -1.65 6.13 -6.29
N ALA A 48 -2.32 5.09 -5.78
CA ALA A 48 -1.70 3.78 -5.53
C ALA A 48 -1.07 3.20 -6.80
N ASN A 49 -1.78 3.26 -7.92
CA ASN A 49 -1.31 2.76 -9.22
C ASN A 49 -0.14 3.58 -9.79
N VAL A 50 -0.13 4.91 -9.60
CA VAL A 50 1.02 5.78 -9.94
C VAL A 50 2.26 5.32 -9.16
N LEU A 51 2.15 5.11 -7.85
CA LEU A 51 3.28 4.68 -7.01
C LEU A 51 3.80 3.29 -7.38
N ALA A 52 2.89 2.37 -7.72
CA ALA A 52 3.25 1.01 -8.14
C ALA A 52 3.75 0.90 -9.59
N GLY A 53 3.63 1.95 -10.40
CA GLY A 53 4.03 1.93 -11.81
C GLY A 53 3.11 1.10 -12.70
N ARG A 54 1.79 1.10 -12.41
CA ARG A 54 0.82 0.34 -13.21
C ARG A 54 0.59 1.00 -14.57
N PRO A 55 0.64 0.23 -15.69
CA PRO A 55 0.51 0.77 -17.04
C PRO A 55 -0.91 1.30 -17.36
N SER A 56 -1.89 1.04 -16.48
CA SER A 56 -3.26 1.55 -16.62
C SER A 56 -3.39 3.04 -16.26
N VAL A 57 -2.34 3.65 -15.71
CA VAL A 57 -2.29 5.05 -15.31
C VAL A 57 -1.07 5.72 -15.91
N GLU A 58 -1.25 6.87 -16.53
CA GLU A 58 -0.20 7.68 -17.13
C GLU A 58 -0.03 8.99 -16.37
N VAL A 59 1.18 9.26 -15.88
CA VAL A 59 1.52 10.56 -15.29
C VAL A 59 1.83 11.53 -16.44
N THR A 60 1.06 12.60 -16.53
CA THR A 60 1.14 13.58 -17.63
C THR A 60 2.03 14.78 -17.27
N SER A 61 2.15 15.12 -15.99
CA SER A 61 3.06 16.14 -15.48
C SER A 61 3.32 15.99 -13.98
N GLY A 62 4.28 16.74 -13.46
CA GLY A 62 4.72 16.69 -12.07
C GLY A 62 5.90 15.75 -11.85
N GLU A 63 6.32 15.62 -10.60
CA GLU A 63 7.46 14.80 -10.21
C GLU A 63 7.03 13.79 -9.12
N VAL A 64 7.56 12.56 -9.20
CA VAL A 64 7.46 11.56 -8.13
C VAL A 64 8.86 11.09 -7.80
N ARG A 65 9.31 11.34 -6.58
CA ARG A 65 10.64 10.93 -6.09
C ARG A 65 10.51 9.93 -4.94
N TYR A 66 11.31 8.90 -5.01
CA TYR A 66 11.47 7.91 -3.96
C TYR A 66 12.93 7.88 -3.53
N ARG A 67 13.21 8.12 -2.24
CA ARG A 67 14.58 8.29 -1.70
C ARG A 67 15.41 9.35 -2.46
N GLY A 68 14.73 10.37 -2.99
CA GLY A 68 15.35 11.44 -3.76
C GLY A 68 15.54 11.15 -5.26
N GLU A 69 15.37 9.88 -5.70
CA GLU A 69 15.51 9.46 -7.09
C GLU A 69 14.17 9.53 -7.84
N ASP A 70 14.21 9.72 -9.16
CA ASP A 70 13.00 9.73 -9.98
C ASP A 70 12.36 8.34 -10.01
N LEU A 71 11.09 8.27 -9.57
CA LEU A 71 10.32 7.03 -9.56
C LEU A 71 9.66 6.74 -10.90
N LEU A 72 9.35 7.78 -11.69
CA LEU A 72 8.56 7.61 -12.92
C LEU A 72 9.32 6.87 -14.01
N GLY A 73 10.66 6.98 -14.01
CA GLY A 73 11.52 6.24 -14.93
C GLY A 73 11.65 4.75 -14.65
N LEU A 74 11.19 4.26 -13.48
CA LEU A 74 11.32 2.85 -13.08
C LEU A 74 10.09 2.03 -13.49
N ALA A 75 10.33 0.83 -14.04
CA ALA A 75 9.28 -0.17 -14.26
C ALA A 75 8.72 -0.71 -12.93
N ALA A 76 7.52 -1.31 -12.95
CA ALA A 76 6.85 -1.80 -11.74
C ALA A 76 7.70 -2.81 -10.95
N GLU A 77 8.37 -3.73 -11.64
CA GLU A 77 9.26 -4.72 -11.01
C GLU A 77 10.53 -4.09 -10.42
N GLU A 78 11.03 -2.99 -10.98
CA GLU A 78 12.16 -2.24 -10.43
C GLU A 78 11.76 -1.52 -9.14
N ARG A 79 10.56 -0.90 -9.12
CA ARG A 79 9.97 -0.29 -7.92
C ARG A 79 9.77 -1.32 -6.82
N ALA A 80 9.26 -2.51 -7.14
CA ALA A 80 9.08 -3.58 -6.18
C ALA A 80 10.44 -4.03 -5.58
N ARG A 81 11.47 -4.21 -6.40
CA ARG A 81 12.83 -4.52 -5.94
C ARG A 81 13.46 -3.40 -5.10
N ALA A 82 13.17 -2.15 -5.44
CA ALA A 82 13.61 -0.98 -4.67
C ALA A 82 12.91 -0.85 -3.30
N GLY A 83 11.88 -1.66 -3.03
CA GLY A 83 11.19 -1.73 -1.75
C GLY A 83 9.84 -1.01 -1.69
N ILE A 84 9.18 -0.82 -2.84
CA ILE A 84 7.78 -0.36 -2.89
C ILE A 84 6.86 -1.57 -3.01
N PHE A 85 5.86 -1.65 -2.14
CA PHE A 85 4.86 -2.72 -2.12
C PHE A 85 3.46 -2.13 -2.27
N LEU A 86 2.61 -2.78 -3.08
CA LEU A 86 1.20 -2.45 -3.19
C LEU A 86 0.34 -3.64 -2.77
N ALA A 87 -0.44 -3.47 -1.70
CA ALA A 87 -1.58 -4.33 -1.40
C ALA A 87 -2.79 -3.84 -2.20
N PHE A 88 -3.33 -4.71 -3.03
CA PHE A 88 -4.41 -4.37 -3.96
C PHE A 88 -5.77 -4.34 -3.28
N GLN A 89 -6.66 -3.49 -3.73
CA GLN A 89 -8.08 -3.55 -3.35
C GLN A 89 -8.66 -4.94 -3.61
N TYR A 90 -8.35 -5.53 -4.78
CA TYR A 90 -8.70 -6.90 -5.15
C TYR A 90 -7.44 -7.70 -5.43
N PRO A 91 -6.99 -8.57 -4.49
CA PRO A 91 -5.80 -9.39 -4.67
C PRO A 91 -5.90 -10.30 -5.88
N VAL A 92 -4.85 -10.28 -6.72
CA VAL A 92 -4.81 -11.03 -7.98
C VAL A 92 -4.61 -12.52 -7.70
N GLU A 93 -5.30 -13.37 -8.46
CA GLU A 93 -5.05 -14.82 -8.50
C GLU A 93 -4.01 -15.14 -9.56
N ILE A 94 -3.10 -16.07 -9.25
CA ILE A 94 -2.10 -16.57 -10.21
C ILE A 94 -2.23 -18.10 -10.28
N PRO A 95 -3.14 -18.62 -11.13
CA PRO A 95 -3.36 -20.06 -11.25
C PRO A 95 -2.09 -20.80 -11.66
N GLY A 96 -1.87 -21.98 -11.04
CA GLY A 96 -0.73 -22.84 -11.35
C GLY A 96 0.61 -22.42 -10.72
N VAL A 97 0.68 -21.27 -10.04
CA VAL A 97 1.88 -20.81 -9.34
C VAL A 97 1.68 -20.93 -7.84
N ALA A 98 2.31 -21.90 -7.19
CA ALA A 98 2.19 -22.08 -5.76
C ALA A 98 2.73 -20.86 -4.99
N ASN A 99 2.00 -20.47 -3.93
CA ASN A 99 2.30 -19.28 -3.13
C ASN A 99 3.74 -19.28 -2.58
N MET A 100 4.22 -20.45 -2.13
CA MET A 100 5.58 -20.62 -1.65
C MET A 100 6.64 -20.28 -2.72
N TYR A 101 6.46 -20.77 -3.96
CA TYR A 101 7.41 -20.49 -5.05
C TYR A 101 7.40 -19.02 -5.45
N PHE A 102 6.20 -18.43 -5.54
CA PHE A 102 6.03 -17.03 -5.85
C PHE A 102 6.74 -16.15 -4.81
N LEU A 103 6.48 -16.37 -3.52
CA LEU A 103 7.04 -15.57 -2.44
C LEU A 103 8.56 -15.71 -2.32
N ARG A 104 9.10 -16.94 -2.49
CA ARG A 104 10.55 -17.15 -2.48
C ARG A 104 11.23 -16.44 -3.65
N ALA A 105 10.66 -16.55 -4.85
CA ALA A 105 11.20 -15.89 -6.03
C ALA A 105 11.18 -14.36 -5.88
N ALA A 106 10.08 -13.81 -5.36
CA ALA A 106 9.94 -12.38 -5.10
C ALA A 106 10.95 -11.89 -4.04
N LEU A 107 11.08 -12.62 -2.92
CA LEU A 107 12.04 -12.28 -1.87
C LEU A 107 13.48 -12.32 -2.39
N ASN A 108 13.87 -13.37 -3.13
CA ASN A 108 15.22 -13.50 -3.66
C ASN A 108 15.53 -12.40 -4.70
N ALA A 109 14.55 -11.97 -5.50
CA ALA A 109 14.73 -10.82 -6.38
C ALA A 109 14.98 -9.52 -5.61
N VAL A 110 14.31 -9.30 -4.48
CA VAL A 110 14.54 -8.14 -3.59
C VAL A 110 15.91 -8.25 -2.92
N ARG A 111 16.28 -9.43 -2.39
CA ARG A 111 17.58 -9.68 -1.74
C ARG A 111 18.74 -9.46 -2.72
N SER A 112 18.64 -10.02 -3.93
CA SER A 112 19.66 -9.83 -4.98
C SER A 112 19.83 -8.35 -5.33
N HIS A 113 18.73 -7.58 -5.41
CA HIS A 113 18.79 -6.13 -5.65
C HIS A 113 19.49 -5.36 -4.51
N ARG A 114 19.37 -5.87 -3.28
CA ARG A 114 20.07 -5.32 -2.09
C ARG A 114 21.51 -5.80 -1.93
N GLY A 115 21.99 -6.69 -2.81
CA GLY A 115 23.31 -7.31 -2.72
C GLY A 115 23.41 -8.39 -1.62
N GLU A 116 22.29 -8.97 -1.22
CA GLU A 116 22.20 -10.05 -0.25
C GLU A 116 22.12 -11.40 -0.95
N ASP A 117 22.61 -12.47 -0.28
CA ASP A 117 22.52 -13.83 -0.79
C ASP A 117 21.07 -14.32 -0.88
N GLU A 118 20.78 -15.14 -1.90
CA GLU A 118 19.46 -15.77 -2.05
C GLU A 118 19.22 -16.80 -0.93
N LEU A 119 17.99 -16.91 -0.45
CA LEU A 119 17.58 -17.97 0.47
C LEU A 119 17.29 -19.25 -0.30
N ASP A 120 17.79 -20.36 0.22
CA ASP A 120 17.37 -21.66 -0.26
C ASP A 120 15.93 -22.01 0.16
N ALA A 121 15.44 -23.20 -0.23
CA ALA A 121 14.07 -23.60 0.05
C ALA A 121 13.80 -23.83 1.55
N MET A 122 14.81 -24.28 2.31
CA MET A 122 14.65 -24.61 3.73
C MET A 122 14.66 -23.34 4.57
N ASP A 123 15.60 -22.43 4.31
CA ASP A 123 15.70 -21.14 5.00
C ASP A 123 14.46 -20.29 4.72
N PHE A 124 14.00 -20.26 3.46
CA PHE A 124 12.75 -19.58 3.11
C PHE A 124 11.54 -20.17 3.84
N LEU A 125 11.43 -21.50 3.92
CA LEU A 125 10.31 -22.16 4.60
C LEU A 125 10.27 -21.79 6.09
N GLN A 126 11.44 -21.76 6.74
CA GLN A 126 11.55 -21.35 8.14
C GLN A 126 11.08 -19.90 8.32
N LEU A 127 11.57 -18.98 7.50
CA LEU A 127 11.14 -17.57 7.51
C LEU A 127 9.63 -17.44 7.27
N ALA A 128 9.10 -18.12 6.26
CA ALA A 128 7.68 -18.05 5.91
C ALA A 128 6.80 -18.52 7.09
N ARG A 129 7.16 -19.63 7.76
CA ARG A 129 6.44 -20.12 8.94
C ARG A 129 6.41 -19.14 10.10
N GLU A 130 7.48 -18.40 10.32
CA GLU A 130 7.52 -17.33 11.33
C GLU A 130 6.59 -16.18 10.96
N LYS A 131 6.64 -15.71 9.70
CA LYS A 131 5.81 -14.60 9.23
C LYS A 131 4.32 -14.97 9.15
N MET A 132 3.99 -16.22 8.84
CA MET A 132 2.60 -16.71 8.83
C MET A 132 1.90 -16.59 10.17
N LYS A 133 2.62 -16.68 11.29
CA LYS A 133 2.07 -16.48 12.64
C LYS A 133 1.50 -15.08 12.84
N LEU A 134 2.07 -14.06 12.18
CA LEU A 134 1.62 -12.67 12.28
C LEU A 134 0.23 -12.45 11.69
N VAL A 135 -0.16 -13.30 10.73
CA VAL A 135 -1.42 -13.19 9.98
C VAL A 135 -2.34 -14.39 10.20
N GLU A 136 -2.01 -15.26 11.14
CA GLU A 136 -2.78 -16.46 11.47
C GLU A 136 -3.17 -17.28 10.22
N MET A 137 -2.20 -17.51 9.32
CA MET A 137 -2.42 -18.19 8.06
C MET A 137 -2.14 -19.68 8.17
N ASP A 138 -3.03 -20.54 7.60
CA ASP A 138 -2.81 -21.99 7.52
C ASP A 138 -1.67 -22.31 6.54
N GLU A 139 -0.71 -23.13 6.97
CA GLU A 139 0.44 -23.55 6.16
C GLU A 139 0.03 -24.22 4.83
N LYS A 140 -1.15 -24.85 4.79
CA LYS A 140 -1.70 -25.47 3.56
C LYS A 140 -1.88 -24.46 2.42
N LEU A 141 -2.14 -23.20 2.73
CA LEU A 141 -2.30 -22.15 1.72
C LEU A 141 -0.99 -21.83 0.98
N MET A 142 0.16 -22.16 1.56
CA MET A 142 1.47 -22.00 0.90
C MET A 142 1.67 -22.96 -0.28
N GLN A 143 1.01 -24.12 -0.26
CA GLN A 143 1.09 -25.14 -1.32
C GLN A 143 0.10 -24.86 -2.46
N ARG A 144 -0.89 -24.00 -2.25
CA ARG A 144 -1.91 -23.66 -3.24
C ARG A 144 -1.41 -22.54 -4.15
N SER A 145 -2.00 -22.43 -5.32
CA SER A 145 -1.78 -21.29 -6.23
C SER A 145 -2.10 -19.98 -5.53
N VAL A 146 -1.36 -18.92 -5.87
CA VAL A 146 -1.51 -17.59 -5.26
C VAL A 146 -2.96 -17.14 -5.35
N ASN A 147 -3.60 -16.98 -4.19
CA ASN A 147 -4.97 -16.49 -4.00
C ASN A 147 -6.09 -17.33 -4.66
N GLU A 148 -5.76 -18.40 -5.40
CA GLU A 148 -6.75 -19.21 -6.11
C GLU A 148 -7.66 -19.97 -5.14
N GLY A 149 -8.95 -19.61 -5.17
CA GLY A 149 -9.97 -20.19 -4.27
C GLY A 149 -9.77 -19.83 -2.80
N PHE A 150 -9.01 -18.79 -2.48
CA PHE A 150 -8.95 -18.23 -1.14
C PHE A 150 -10.22 -17.42 -0.85
N SER A 151 -10.69 -17.45 0.39
CA SER A 151 -11.70 -16.50 0.87
C SER A 151 -11.17 -15.06 0.84
N GLY A 152 -12.04 -14.06 0.90
CA GLY A 152 -11.63 -12.65 0.96
C GLY A 152 -10.64 -12.36 2.09
N GLY A 153 -10.92 -12.89 3.29
CA GLY A 153 -10.03 -12.75 4.45
C GLY A 153 -8.67 -13.45 4.25
N GLU A 154 -8.65 -14.66 3.67
CA GLU A 154 -7.40 -15.35 3.36
C GLU A 154 -6.56 -14.61 2.31
N LYS A 155 -7.20 -14.02 1.28
CA LYS A 155 -6.50 -13.18 0.28
C LYS A 155 -5.84 -11.98 0.94
N LYS A 156 -6.55 -11.27 1.82
CA LYS A 156 -5.99 -10.10 2.53
C LYS A 156 -4.88 -10.51 3.50
N ARG A 157 -5.03 -11.61 4.26
CA ARG A 157 -3.95 -12.15 5.10
C ARG A 157 -2.73 -12.53 4.26
N ASN A 158 -2.94 -13.10 3.07
CA ASN A 158 -1.85 -13.43 2.15
C ASN A 158 -1.10 -12.18 1.65
N GLU A 159 -1.80 -11.08 1.39
CA GLU A 159 -1.13 -9.80 1.05
C GLU A 159 -0.27 -9.28 2.20
N ILE A 160 -0.77 -9.34 3.45
CA ILE A 160 0.04 -8.93 4.61
C ILE A 160 1.20 -9.89 4.85
N LEU A 161 1.02 -11.20 4.58
CA LEU A 161 2.13 -12.16 4.59
C LEU A 161 3.20 -11.80 3.53
N GLN A 162 2.79 -11.45 2.31
CA GLN A 162 3.72 -10.96 1.27
C GLN A 162 4.50 -9.75 1.77
N MET A 163 3.81 -8.76 2.35
CA MET A 163 4.46 -7.57 2.94
C MET A 163 5.42 -7.95 4.06
N ALA A 164 5.04 -8.90 4.93
CA ALA A 164 5.88 -9.37 6.04
C ALA A 164 7.16 -10.09 5.57
N ILE A 165 7.09 -10.83 4.46
CA ILE A 165 8.22 -11.55 3.87
C ILE A 165 9.14 -10.59 3.09
N LEU A 166 8.57 -9.69 2.29
CA LEU A 166 9.33 -8.80 1.41
C LEU A 166 9.96 -7.62 2.15
N GLU A 167 9.43 -7.27 3.31
CA GLU A 167 9.89 -6.17 4.16
C GLU A 167 10.14 -4.87 3.37
N PRO A 168 9.07 -4.32 2.73
CA PRO A 168 9.20 -3.13 1.92
C PRO A 168 9.54 -1.90 2.77
N THR A 169 10.23 -0.93 2.17
CA THR A 169 10.48 0.37 2.80
C THR A 169 9.25 1.28 2.71
N LEU A 170 8.47 1.15 1.63
CA LEU A 170 7.20 1.84 1.44
C LEU A 170 6.10 0.83 1.10
N ALA A 171 5.10 0.69 1.98
CA ALA A 171 3.91 -0.10 1.71
C ALA A 171 2.72 0.82 1.39
N VAL A 172 2.08 0.60 0.24
CA VAL A 172 0.81 1.23 -0.13
C VAL A 172 -0.30 0.20 0.07
N LEU A 173 -1.24 0.49 0.95
CA LEU A 173 -2.34 -0.42 1.32
C LEU A 173 -3.64 0.16 0.75
N ASP A 174 -4.10 -0.36 -0.40
CA ASP A 174 -5.30 0.15 -1.08
C ASP A 174 -6.54 -0.63 -0.64
N GLU A 175 -7.36 0.00 0.21
CA GLU A 175 -8.62 -0.54 0.76
C GLU A 175 -8.49 -1.98 1.28
N THR A 176 -7.46 -2.23 2.08
CA THR A 176 -7.17 -3.57 2.65
C THR A 176 -8.23 -4.07 3.63
N ASP A 177 -9.11 -3.19 4.07
CA ASP A 177 -10.26 -3.45 4.95
C ASP A 177 -11.55 -3.83 4.19
N SER A 178 -11.57 -3.68 2.87
CA SER A 178 -12.79 -3.94 2.07
C SER A 178 -13.22 -5.40 2.16
N GLY A 179 -14.48 -5.62 2.53
CA GLY A 179 -15.09 -6.94 2.61
C GLY A 179 -14.62 -7.82 3.78
N LEU A 180 -13.86 -7.27 4.74
CA LEU A 180 -13.45 -7.99 5.93
C LEU A 180 -14.48 -7.88 7.06
N ASP A 181 -14.70 -8.99 7.77
CA ASP A 181 -15.33 -8.98 9.09
C ASP A 181 -14.39 -8.39 10.14
N ILE A 182 -14.89 -8.24 11.37
CA ILE A 182 -14.16 -7.55 12.44
C ILE A 182 -12.91 -8.33 12.88
N ASP A 183 -12.96 -9.65 12.83
CA ASP A 183 -11.86 -10.50 13.29
C ASP A 183 -10.74 -10.54 12.23
N ALA A 184 -11.11 -10.71 10.96
CA ALA A 184 -10.16 -10.61 9.85
C ALA A 184 -9.48 -9.23 9.78
N LEU A 185 -10.25 -8.13 10.02
CA LEU A 185 -9.71 -6.78 10.10
C LEU A 185 -8.67 -6.63 11.21
N ARG A 186 -8.93 -7.18 12.40
CA ARG A 186 -7.98 -7.14 13.52
C ARG A 186 -6.67 -7.87 13.19
N ILE A 187 -6.77 -9.06 12.57
CA ILE A 187 -5.59 -9.84 12.17
C ILE A 187 -4.77 -9.06 11.14
N VAL A 188 -5.41 -8.54 10.10
CA VAL A 188 -4.75 -7.73 9.06
C VAL A 188 -4.08 -6.50 9.67
N ALA A 189 -4.80 -5.73 10.47
CA ALA A 189 -4.25 -4.55 11.13
C ALA A 189 -3.13 -4.89 12.13
N GLY A 190 -3.26 -6.00 12.86
CA GLY A 190 -2.21 -6.53 13.74
C GLY A 190 -0.94 -6.85 12.96
N GLY A 191 -1.07 -7.53 11.81
CA GLY A 191 0.05 -7.81 10.91
C GLY A 191 0.72 -6.53 10.39
N VAL A 192 -0.06 -5.55 9.95
CA VAL A 192 0.46 -4.24 9.51
C VAL A 192 1.23 -3.54 10.63
N ASN A 193 0.65 -3.47 11.83
CA ASN A 193 1.31 -2.82 12.98
C ASN A 193 2.60 -3.53 13.42
N ALA A 194 2.65 -4.86 13.33
CA ALA A 194 3.86 -5.64 13.64
C ALA A 194 5.02 -5.35 12.67
N LEU A 195 4.72 -4.78 11.50
CA LEU A 195 5.70 -4.43 10.47
C LEU A 195 6.15 -2.97 10.52
N ARG A 196 5.62 -2.16 11.45
CA ARG A 196 6.09 -0.78 11.64
C ARG A 196 7.55 -0.77 12.09
N ALA A 197 8.34 0.09 11.45
CA ALA A 197 9.75 0.30 11.81
C ALA A 197 10.15 1.74 11.46
N PRO A 198 11.20 2.30 12.05
CA PRO A 198 11.63 3.67 11.78
C PRO A 198 12.03 3.95 10.32
N ASP A 199 12.36 2.91 9.57
CA ASP A 199 12.76 2.95 8.16
C ASP A 199 11.66 2.47 7.20
N ARG A 200 10.47 2.13 7.71
CA ARG A 200 9.33 1.63 6.92
C ARG A 200 8.15 2.57 7.03
N SER A 201 7.73 3.10 5.91
CA SER A 201 6.57 4.00 5.84
C SER A 201 5.39 3.30 5.18
N MET A 202 4.21 3.76 5.51
CA MET A 202 2.98 3.20 4.99
C MET A 202 2.06 4.31 4.50
N VAL A 203 1.44 4.09 3.33
CA VAL A 203 0.35 4.90 2.81
C VAL A 203 -0.90 4.03 2.82
N VAL A 204 -1.78 4.28 3.79
CA VAL A 204 -3.02 3.53 4.00
C VAL A 204 -4.16 4.25 3.32
N ILE A 205 -4.69 3.68 2.27
CA ILE A 205 -5.84 4.21 1.54
C ILE A 205 -7.09 3.52 2.05
N THR A 206 -8.01 4.28 2.60
CA THR A 206 -9.30 3.77 3.07
C THR A 206 -10.36 4.86 3.06
N HIS A 207 -11.61 4.48 2.95
CA HIS A 207 -12.75 5.36 3.17
C HIS A 207 -13.45 5.08 4.51
N TYR A 208 -12.94 4.12 5.30
CA TYR A 208 -13.46 3.74 6.60
C TYR A 208 -12.50 4.15 7.72
N GLN A 209 -12.98 4.96 8.65
CA GLN A 209 -12.23 5.31 9.85
C GLN A 209 -11.89 4.07 10.70
N ARG A 210 -12.75 3.07 10.73
CA ARG A 210 -12.58 1.85 11.52
C ARG A 210 -11.20 1.19 11.33
N LEU A 211 -10.63 1.19 10.11
CA LEU A 211 -9.26 0.70 9.90
C LEU A 211 -8.25 1.57 10.65
N LEU A 212 -8.45 2.90 10.67
CA LEU A 212 -7.55 3.85 11.31
C LEU A 212 -7.63 3.84 12.84
N ASP A 213 -8.63 3.17 13.43
CA ASP A 213 -8.65 2.90 14.87
C ASP A 213 -7.66 1.81 15.26
N TYR A 214 -7.37 0.88 14.34
CA TYR A 214 -6.37 -0.17 14.52
C TYR A 214 -4.99 0.22 13.99
N ILE A 215 -4.92 0.86 12.80
CA ILE A 215 -3.68 1.35 12.20
C ILE A 215 -3.65 2.87 12.35
N VAL A 216 -3.27 3.34 13.55
CA VAL A 216 -3.27 4.79 13.85
C VAL A 216 -2.25 5.50 12.96
N PRO A 217 -2.68 6.43 12.08
CA PRO A 217 -1.77 7.18 11.21
C PRO A 217 -1.13 8.36 11.96
N ASP A 218 0.06 8.77 11.49
CA ASP A 218 0.72 10.00 11.92
C ASP A 218 0.09 11.22 11.24
N VAL A 219 -0.30 11.06 9.97
CA VAL A 219 -0.95 12.12 9.17
C VAL A 219 -2.14 11.55 8.41
N VAL A 220 -3.24 12.29 8.40
CA VAL A 220 -4.44 12.00 7.59
C VAL A 220 -4.57 13.04 6.50
N HIS A 221 -4.73 12.61 5.27
CA HIS A 221 -4.97 13.44 4.10
C HIS A 221 -6.36 13.18 3.54
N VAL A 222 -7.04 14.22 3.13
CA VAL A 222 -8.32 14.13 2.40
C VAL A 222 -8.05 14.41 0.94
N LEU A 223 -8.26 13.39 0.12
CA LEU A 223 -8.20 13.48 -1.33
C LEU A 223 -9.58 13.80 -1.88
N ALA A 224 -9.71 14.91 -2.56
CA ALA A 224 -10.94 15.33 -3.24
C ALA A 224 -10.59 15.91 -4.61
N ASP A 225 -11.36 15.55 -5.61
CA ASP A 225 -11.17 15.99 -7.01
C ASP A 225 -9.70 15.94 -7.50
N GLY A 226 -9.00 14.82 -7.21
CA GLY A 226 -7.63 14.58 -7.66
C GLY A 226 -6.53 15.36 -6.93
N ARG A 227 -6.85 16.03 -5.81
CA ARG A 227 -5.92 16.86 -5.01
C ARG A 227 -6.01 16.54 -3.53
N ILE A 228 -4.93 16.76 -2.80
CA ILE A 228 -5.00 16.79 -1.33
C ILE A 228 -5.67 18.11 -0.92
N ALA A 229 -6.96 18.02 -0.56
CA ALA A 229 -7.74 19.18 -0.16
C ALA A 229 -7.43 19.61 1.29
N ARG A 230 -7.05 18.65 2.15
CA ARG A 230 -6.73 18.92 3.56
C ARG A 230 -5.81 17.85 4.12
N SER A 231 -4.97 18.26 5.08
CA SER A 231 -4.15 17.37 5.88
C SER A 231 -4.28 17.71 7.36
N GLY A 232 -4.16 16.71 8.24
CA GLY A 232 -4.26 16.87 9.69
C GLY A 232 -3.89 15.60 10.42
N GLY A 233 -4.12 15.59 11.73
CA GLY A 233 -3.92 14.42 12.57
C GLY A 233 -5.13 13.47 12.56
N LYS A 234 -5.15 12.54 13.50
CA LYS A 234 -6.23 11.55 13.69
C LYS A 234 -7.63 12.19 13.83
N GLU A 235 -7.72 13.39 14.42
CA GLU A 235 -8.97 14.13 14.59
C GLU A 235 -9.64 14.49 13.25
N LEU A 236 -8.87 14.57 12.16
CA LEU A 236 -9.41 14.80 10.84
C LEU A 236 -10.24 13.60 10.36
N ALA A 237 -9.78 12.37 10.61
CA ALA A 237 -10.53 11.16 10.27
C ALA A 237 -11.85 11.07 11.06
N LEU A 238 -11.83 11.38 12.36
CA LEU A 238 -13.03 11.43 13.19
C LEU A 238 -14.07 12.44 12.66
N LYS A 239 -13.58 13.62 12.26
CA LYS A 239 -14.45 14.66 11.69
C LYS A 239 -15.07 14.26 10.34
N LEU A 240 -14.33 13.51 9.53
CA LEU A 240 -14.84 12.98 8.26
C LEU A 240 -15.94 11.94 8.47
N GLU A 241 -15.81 11.07 9.47
CA GLU A 241 -16.86 10.11 9.80
C GLU A 241 -18.13 10.80 10.32
N GLU A 242 -17.98 11.81 11.17
CA GLU A 242 -19.11 12.55 11.75
C GLU A 242 -19.85 13.40 10.70
N LYS A 243 -19.12 14.11 9.82
CA LYS A 243 -19.66 15.16 8.93
C LYS A 243 -19.67 14.81 7.45
N GLY A 244 -19.09 13.64 7.07
CA GLY A 244 -18.89 13.28 5.67
C GLY A 244 -17.83 14.16 4.99
N TYR A 245 -17.78 14.14 3.66
CA TYR A 245 -16.77 14.87 2.87
C TYR A 245 -17.22 16.26 2.37
N GLY A 246 -18.53 16.58 2.38
CA GLY A 246 -19.08 17.80 1.76
C GLY A 246 -18.47 19.11 2.27
N TRP A 247 -18.16 19.20 3.57
CA TRP A 247 -17.54 20.39 4.16
C TRP A 247 -16.08 20.62 3.70
N VAL A 248 -15.41 19.59 3.21
CA VAL A 248 -14.03 19.73 2.67
C VAL A 248 -14.08 20.36 1.29
N GLU A 249 -15.05 19.96 0.46
CA GLU A 249 -15.24 20.49 -0.90
C GLU A 249 -15.62 21.98 -0.88
N GLU A 250 -16.49 22.38 0.06
CA GLU A 250 -16.85 23.80 0.26
C GLU A 250 -15.66 24.66 0.68
N SER A 251 -14.74 24.11 1.49
CA SER A 251 -13.56 24.83 1.95
C SER A 251 -12.45 24.94 0.90
N ALA A 252 -12.48 24.13 -0.16
CA ALA A 252 -11.50 24.17 -1.26
C ALA A 252 -11.94 25.09 -2.41
N ALA A 253 -13.21 25.49 -2.44
CA ALA A 253 -13.81 26.35 -3.49
C ALA A 253 -13.80 27.86 -3.13
N GLY A 254 -13.36 28.24 -1.94
CA GLY A 254 -13.24 29.63 -1.44
C GLY A 254 -11.78 30.03 -1.20
#